data_d6a1609f60e07d87fb2be858f9fa1a6b
#
_entry.id   d6a1609f60e07d87fb2be858f9fa1a6b
#
_cell.length_a   1.000
_cell.length_b   1.000
_cell.length_c   1.000
_cell.angle_alpha   90.00
_cell.angle_beta   90.00
_cell.angle_gamma   90.00
#
_symmetry.space_group_name_H-M   'P 1'
#
loop_
_entity.id
_entity.type
_entity.pdbx_description
1 polymer ?
#
loop_
_entity_poly.entity_id
_entity_poly.type
_entity_poly.pdbx_seq_one_letter_code
_entity_poly.pdbx_strand_id
1 'polypeptide(L)'
;MFHFEEGEVFLIDKPLDWTSFDAVNLIRPVIKRYHGIRKLKVGHAGTLDPLATGLLIVCTGRMTKQIDNFQAQEKVYTGTMLLGQTTPSYDLESEPDAFYPTDGITEEMMEEARKSFLGDIMQRPPKFSAIKIQGKRAFEYARSDKEIAMKERLVHIEDFKIDTSNFPIVNFEVKCSKGTYIRSLVNDFGKALGNGACMTSLRRTKIGDFSVENAYDLMELKKKIIEESPEGIEG
;
A
#
# COMPACT_ATOMS: atom_id res chain seq x y z
N MET A 1 9.54 -4.36 27.81
CA MET A 1 9.42 -5.83 27.60
C MET A 1 8.15 -6.09 26.82
N PHE A 2 8.22 -6.84 25.73
CA PHE A 2 7.07 -7.14 24.86
C PHE A 2 6.19 -8.27 25.43
N HIS A 3 4.87 -8.16 25.21
CA HIS A 3 3.85 -9.13 25.63
C HIS A 3 3.16 -9.76 24.40
N PHE A 4 3.92 -10.49 23.59
CA PHE A 4 3.48 -10.95 22.26
C PHE A 4 2.22 -11.81 22.23
N GLU A 5 1.95 -12.64 23.28
CA GLU A 5 0.75 -13.49 23.36
C GLU A 5 -0.49 -12.69 23.75
N GLU A 6 -0.35 -11.73 24.66
CA GLU A 6 -1.39 -10.77 24.99
C GLU A 6 -1.69 -9.86 23.80
N GLY A 7 -0.65 -9.47 23.08
CA GLY A 7 -0.72 -8.82 21.78
C GLY A 7 -0.05 -7.48 21.73
N GLU A 8 0.83 -7.34 20.77
CA GLU A 8 1.52 -6.08 20.42
C GLU A 8 1.01 -5.53 19.09
N VAL A 9 1.10 -4.22 18.96
CA VAL A 9 0.85 -3.50 17.71
C VAL A 9 2.13 -2.79 17.31
N PHE A 10 2.77 -3.26 16.26
CA PHE A 10 3.98 -2.65 15.71
C PHE A 10 3.64 -1.77 14.52
N LEU A 11 4.11 -0.54 14.57
CA LEU A 11 4.17 0.36 13.42
C LEU A 11 5.52 0.13 12.75
N ILE A 12 5.50 -0.27 11.48
CA ILE A 12 6.70 -0.60 10.73
C ILE A 12 6.76 0.28 9.50
N ASP A 13 7.91 0.88 9.23
CA ASP A 13 8.21 1.47 7.94
C ASP A 13 8.65 0.36 6.99
N LYS A 14 7.72 -0.09 6.14
CA LYS A 14 8.00 -1.17 5.18
C LYS A 14 8.98 -0.67 4.11
N PRO A 15 10.14 -1.31 3.95
CA PRO A 15 11.08 -0.91 2.91
C PRO A 15 10.58 -1.25 1.51
N LEU A 16 11.21 -0.67 0.51
CA LEU A 16 11.01 -0.98 -0.90
C LEU A 16 11.37 -2.45 -1.18
N ASP A 17 10.75 -3.04 -2.20
CA ASP A 17 10.96 -4.41 -2.69
C ASP A 17 10.58 -5.53 -1.70
N TRP A 18 9.92 -5.17 -0.59
CA TRP A 18 9.38 -6.13 0.36
C TRP A 18 7.86 -6.24 0.22
N THR A 19 7.34 -7.46 0.28
CA THR A 19 5.90 -7.66 0.49
C THR A 19 5.53 -7.39 1.96
N SER A 20 4.28 -7.04 2.22
CA SER A 20 3.78 -6.94 3.62
C SER A 20 3.92 -8.27 4.38
N PHE A 21 3.90 -9.39 3.67
CA PHE A 21 4.05 -10.72 4.27
C PHE A 21 5.51 -11.02 4.63
N ASP A 22 6.49 -10.47 3.92
CA ASP A 22 7.91 -10.63 4.25
C ASP A 22 8.23 -10.00 5.60
N ALA A 23 7.64 -8.84 5.93
CA ALA A 23 7.75 -8.23 7.25
C ALA A 23 7.21 -9.16 8.36
N VAL A 24 6.06 -9.80 8.15
CA VAL A 24 5.50 -10.79 9.08
C VAL A 24 6.40 -12.01 9.19
N ASN A 25 6.95 -12.49 8.06
CA ASN A 25 7.84 -13.65 8.00
C ASN A 25 9.21 -13.40 8.63
N LEU A 26 9.66 -12.14 8.69
CA LEU A 26 10.86 -11.78 9.45
C LEU A 26 10.58 -11.79 10.97
N ILE A 27 9.51 -11.13 11.41
CA ILE A 27 9.21 -10.90 12.82
C ILE A 27 8.78 -12.19 13.53
N ARG A 28 7.87 -12.96 12.95
CA ARG A 28 7.30 -14.15 13.58
C ARG A 28 8.33 -15.23 13.99
N PRO A 29 9.32 -15.61 13.15
CA PRO A 29 10.36 -16.55 13.56
C PRO A 29 11.28 -16.01 14.65
N VAL A 30 11.59 -14.70 14.60
CA VAL A 30 12.42 -14.04 15.62
C VAL A 30 11.76 -14.11 16.98
N ILE A 31 10.47 -13.75 17.09
CA ILE A 31 9.71 -13.87 18.35
C ILE A 31 9.70 -15.33 18.83
N LYS A 32 9.41 -16.28 17.94
CA LYS A 32 9.38 -17.71 18.32
C LYS A 32 10.72 -18.19 18.87
N ARG A 33 11.82 -17.80 18.24
CA ARG A 33 13.16 -18.24 18.61
C ARG A 33 13.62 -17.61 19.92
N TYR A 34 13.52 -16.30 20.05
CA TYR A 34 14.12 -15.55 21.15
C TYR A 34 13.20 -15.36 22.37
N HIS A 35 11.89 -15.60 22.22
CA HIS A 35 10.94 -15.54 23.33
C HIS A 35 10.27 -16.90 23.65
N GLY A 36 10.71 -18.00 23.02
CA GLY A 36 10.24 -19.35 23.29
C GLY A 36 8.76 -19.62 22.95
N ILE A 37 8.09 -18.73 22.21
CA ILE A 37 6.65 -18.80 21.92
C ILE A 37 6.42 -19.66 20.68
N ARG A 38 5.99 -20.93 20.86
CA ARG A 38 5.82 -21.88 19.76
C ARG A 38 4.64 -21.57 18.85
N LYS A 39 3.51 -21.10 19.41
CA LYS A 39 2.26 -20.85 18.69
C LYS A 39 1.88 -19.37 18.83
N LEU A 40 2.38 -18.54 17.95
CA LEU A 40 2.08 -17.11 17.92
C LEU A 40 1.35 -16.74 16.63
N LYS A 41 0.18 -16.10 16.76
CA LYS A 41 -0.48 -15.44 15.64
C LYS A 41 0.21 -14.11 15.38
N VAL A 42 0.59 -13.87 14.11
CA VAL A 42 1.12 -12.58 13.64
C VAL A 42 0.46 -12.28 12.31
N GLY A 43 -0.03 -11.07 12.14
CA GLY A 43 -0.67 -10.61 10.90
C GLY A 43 -0.52 -9.11 10.71
N HIS A 44 -0.83 -8.61 9.52
CA HIS A 44 -0.74 -7.18 9.19
C HIS A 44 -2.09 -6.58 8.81
N ALA A 45 -2.24 -5.28 9.02
CA ALA A 45 -3.44 -4.52 8.72
C ALA A 45 -3.28 -3.71 7.43
N GLY A 46 -3.62 -4.32 6.30
CA GLY A 46 -3.62 -3.67 4.98
C GLY A 46 -2.32 -3.88 4.20
N THR A 47 -2.43 -4.61 3.10
CA THR A 47 -1.32 -4.90 2.20
C THR A 47 -0.77 -3.61 1.57
N LEU A 48 0.54 -3.53 1.48
CA LEU A 48 1.30 -2.64 0.59
C LEU A 48 1.94 -3.51 -0.49
N ASP A 49 1.90 -3.00 -1.73
CA ASP A 49 2.59 -3.64 -2.85
C ASP A 49 4.11 -3.63 -2.64
N PRO A 50 4.89 -4.51 -3.30
CA PRO A 50 6.36 -4.54 -3.15
C PRO A 50 7.02 -3.19 -3.43
N LEU A 51 6.59 -2.49 -4.49
CA LEU A 51 7.12 -1.19 -4.88
C LEU A 51 6.60 -0.02 -4.02
N ALA A 52 5.69 -0.26 -3.07
CA ALA A 52 5.25 0.74 -2.12
C ALA A 52 6.03 0.65 -0.81
N THR A 53 6.27 1.79 -0.16
CA THR A 53 6.92 1.90 1.15
C THR A 53 5.97 2.44 2.21
N GLY A 54 6.44 2.55 3.43
CA GLY A 54 5.76 3.29 4.50
C GLY A 54 4.98 2.42 5.48
N LEU A 55 4.04 3.04 6.17
CA LEU A 55 3.41 2.50 7.37
C LEU A 55 2.70 1.17 7.13
N LEU A 56 3.16 0.15 7.81
CA LEU A 56 2.53 -1.16 7.92
C LEU A 56 2.27 -1.48 9.40
N ILE A 57 1.03 -1.72 9.76
CA ILE A 57 0.67 -2.17 11.11
C ILE A 57 0.76 -3.69 11.16
N VAL A 58 1.58 -4.21 12.07
CA VAL A 58 1.71 -5.64 12.35
C VAL A 58 1.24 -5.93 13.76
N CYS A 59 0.33 -6.90 13.90
CA CYS A 59 -0.25 -7.29 15.18
C CYS A 59 0.22 -8.70 15.57
N THR A 60 0.42 -8.92 16.89
CA THR A 60 0.71 -10.23 17.45
C THR A 60 -0.41 -10.69 18.40
N GLY A 61 -0.43 -11.97 18.75
CA GLY A 61 -1.29 -12.55 19.76
C GLY A 61 -2.76 -12.16 19.63
N ARG A 62 -3.33 -11.67 20.74
CA ARG A 62 -4.75 -11.26 20.80
C ARG A 62 -5.05 -10.03 19.95
N MET A 63 -4.05 -9.14 19.72
CA MET A 63 -4.23 -7.94 18.90
C MET A 63 -4.46 -8.24 17.42
N THR A 64 -4.18 -9.47 16.96
CA THR A 64 -4.57 -9.89 15.59
C THR A 64 -6.08 -9.80 15.33
N LYS A 65 -6.92 -9.80 16.37
CA LYS A 65 -8.38 -9.60 16.25
C LYS A 65 -8.75 -8.15 15.90
N GLN A 66 -7.84 -7.19 16.08
CA GLN A 66 -8.05 -5.77 15.77
C GLN A 66 -7.64 -5.42 14.32
N ILE A 67 -7.08 -6.35 13.58
CA ILE A 67 -6.58 -6.11 12.21
C ILE A 67 -7.67 -5.49 11.32
N ASP A 68 -8.90 -5.99 11.37
CA ASP A 68 -10.01 -5.47 10.56
C ASP A 68 -10.38 -4.03 10.94
N ASN A 69 -10.25 -3.65 12.22
CA ASN A 69 -10.49 -2.29 12.70
C ASN A 69 -9.41 -1.32 12.16
N PHE A 70 -8.13 -1.72 12.17
CA PHE A 70 -7.05 -0.93 11.57
C PHE A 70 -7.19 -0.83 10.04
N GLN A 71 -7.62 -1.92 9.39
CA GLN A 71 -7.88 -1.91 7.95
C GLN A 71 -9.06 -1.00 7.57
N ALA A 72 -10.03 -0.82 8.47
CA ALA A 72 -11.20 0.01 8.21
C ALA A 72 -10.89 1.52 8.23
N GLN A 73 -9.79 1.93 8.86
CA GLN A 73 -9.42 3.34 8.99
C GLN A 73 -9.02 3.97 7.65
N GLU A 74 -9.07 5.29 7.57
CA GLU A 74 -8.57 6.07 6.45
C GLU A 74 -7.06 5.94 6.30
N LYS A 75 -6.54 6.22 5.12
CA LYS A 75 -5.12 6.20 4.81
C LYS A 75 -4.71 7.48 4.13
N VAL A 76 -3.47 7.90 4.40
CA VAL A 76 -2.81 8.96 3.64
C VAL A 76 -1.63 8.36 2.91
N TYR A 77 -1.54 8.69 1.64
CA TYR A 77 -0.44 8.29 0.76
C TYR A 77 0.20 9.51 0.13
N THR A 78 1.51 9.45 -0.03
CA THR A 78 2.28 10.32 -0.91
C THR A 78 2.91 9.48 -2.01
N GLY A 79 3.17 10.09 -3.15
CA GLY A 79 3.81 9.37 -4.25
C GLY A 79 4.04 10.24 -5.46
N THR A 80 4.46 9.60 -6.53
CA THR A 80 4.69 10.24 -7.83
C THR A 80 3.98 9.45 -8.92
N MET A 81 3.52 10.14 -9.94
CA MET A 81 3.02 9.56 -11.19
C MET A 81 3.72 10.21 -12.37
N LEU A 82 3.93 9.43 -13.42
CA LEU A 82 4.44 9.89 -14.69
C LEU A 82 3.31 9.94 -15.70
N LEU A 83 3.06 11.12 -16.26
CA LEU A 83 2.15 11.32 -17.39
C LEU A 83 2.83 10.97 -18.71
N GLY A 84 2.04 10.60 -19.71
CA GLY A 84 2.55 10.29 -21.03
C GLY A 84 2.82 8.80 -21.30
N GLN A 85 2.54 7.92 -20.33
CA GLN A 85 2.64 6.48 -20.54
C GLN A 85 1.66 5.70 -19.68
N THR A 86 1.35 4.47 -20.13
CA THR A 86 0.60 3.49 -19.33
C THR A 86 1.40 2.22 -19.14
N THR A 87 1.04 1.46 -18.10
CA THR A 87 1.54 0.11 -17.85
C THR A 87 0.36 -0.80 -17.49
N PRO A 88 0.41 -2.11 -17.76
CA PRO A 88 -0.66 -3.06 -17.41
C PRO A 88 -0.94 -3.15 -15.90
N SER A 89 0.08 -2.94 -15.07
CA SER A 89 -0.02 -2.94 -13.60
C SER A 89 -0.41 -1.59 -13.00
N TYR A 90 -0.42 -0.52 -13.80
CA TYR A 90 -0.60 0.89 -13.42
C TYR A 90 0.55 1.45 -12.57
N ASP A 91 1.66 0.73 -12.45
CA ASP A 91 2.89 1.08 -11.77
C ASP A 91 4.11 0.55 -12.56
N LEU A 92 5.30 0.59 -11.95
CA LEU A 92 6.56 0.13 -12.57
C LEU A 92 6.82 -1.39 -12.42
N GLU A 93 5.84 -2.19 -11.95
CA GLU A 93 5.98 -3.66 -11.93
C GLU A 93 5.98 -4.25 -13.35
N SER A 94 5.33 -3.59 -14.31
CA SER A 94 5.30 -3.99 -15.70
C SER A 94 5.84 -2.92 -16.63
N GLU A 95 6.40 -3.36 -17.77
CA GLU A 95 6.87 -2.47 -18.84
C GLU A 95 5.72 -1.62 -19.42
N PRO A 96 6.02 -0.42 -19.95
CA PRO A 96 5.03 0.41 -20.62
C PRO A 96 4.37 -0.28 -21.80
N ASP A 97 3.06 -0.17 -21.92
CA ASP A 97 2.25 -0.70 -23.02
C ASP A 97 1.77 0.38 -24.01
N ALA A 98 1.79 1.64 -23.63
CA ALA A 98 1.50 2.76 -24.53
C ALA A 98 2.19 4.06 -24.08
N PHE A 99 2.45 4.94 -25.07
CA PHE A 99 3.02 6.27 -24.87
C PHE A 99 2.12 7.33 -25.51
N TYR A 100 2.05 8.48 -24.86
CA TYR A 100 1.19 9.60 -25.26
C TYR A 100 1.99 10.92 -25.22
N PRO A 101 1.79 11.84 -26.16
CA PRO A 101 2.39 13.18 -26.09
C PRO A 101 1.80 13.96 -24.91
N THR A 102 2.63 14.73 -24.22
CA THR A 102 2.21 15.50 -23.05
C THR A 102 2.14 17.01 -23.31
N ASP A 103 2.55 17.49 -24.48
CA ASP A 103 2.71 18.93 -24.81
C ASP A 103 1.40 19.73 -24.70
N GLY A 104 0.24 19.10 -24.72
CA GLY A 104 -1.07 19.75 -24.61
C GLY A 104 -1.67 19.75 -23.20
N ILE A 105 -1.00 19.18 -22.21
CA ILE A 105 -1.53 19.08 -20.84
C ILE A 105 -1.15 20.36 -20.07
N THR A 106 -2.17 21.09 -19.57
CA THR A 106 -1.98 22.29 -18.76
C THR A 106 -2.24 22.04 -17.26
N GLU A 107 -1.78 22.93 -16.41
CA GLU A 107 -2.05 22.88 -14.97
C GLU A 107 -3.55 22.95 -14.67
N GLU A 108 -4.31 23.76 -15.43
CA GLU A 108 -5.76 23.88 -15.29
C GLU A 108 -6.47 22.55 -15.59
N MET A 109 -6.05 21.85 -16.65
CA MET A 109 -6.60 20.52 -16.98
C MET A 109 -6.32 19.51 -15.88
N MET A 110 -5.09 19.52 -15.32
CA MET A 110 -4.72 18.65 -14.22
C MET A 110 -5.51 18.96 -12.94
N GLU A 111 -5.75 20.23 -12.65
CA GLU A 111 -6.54 20.65 -11.50
C GLU A 111 -8.04 20.29 -11.65
N GLU A 112 -8.61 20.41 -12.85
CA GLU A 112 -9.98 19.97 -13.12
C GLU A 112 -10.10 18.44 -12.99
N ALA A 113 -9.16 17.70 -13.57
CA ALA A 113 -9.12 16.25 -13.43
C ALA A 113 -9.03 15.85 -11.95
N ARG A 114 -8.14 16.48 -11.18
CA ARG A 114 -7.97 16.24 -9.75
C ARG A 114 -9.29 16.43 -8.98
N LYS A 115 -9.99 17.53 -9.22
CA LYS A 115 -11.27 17.84 -8.56
C LYS A 115 -12.34 16.79 -8.83
N SER A 116 -12.35 16.17 -10.03
CA SER A 116 -13.31 15.15 -10.38
C SER A 116 -13.18 13.85 -9.57
N PHE A 117 -12.06 13.65 -8.89
CA PHE A 117 -11.81 12.47 -8.05
C PHE A 117 -12.12 12.72 -6.56
N LEU A 118 -12.52 13.94 -6.15
CA LEU A 118 -12.88 14.20 -4.75
C LEU A 118 -14.27 13.66 -4.42
N GLY A 119 -14.45 13.22 -3.18
CA GLY A 119 -15.70 12.64 -2.69
C GLY A 119 -15.85 11.16 -3.07
N ASP A 120 -17.08 10.75 -3.28
CA ASP A 120 -17.44 9.36 -3.58
C ASP A 120 -17.25 9.04 -5.06
N ILE A 121 -16.39 8.07 -5.37
CA ILE A 121 -16.12 7.65 -6.74
C ILE A 121 -16.26 6.14 -6.90
N MET A 122 -16.68 5.70 -8.08
CA MET A 122 -16.66 4.30 -8.47
C MET A 122 -15.28 3.96 -9.03
N GLN A 123 -14.56 3.07 -8.36
CA GLN A 123 -13.21 2.68 -8.74
C GLN A 123 -13.15 1.20 -9.12
N ARG A 124 -12.51 0.90 -10.24
CA ARG A 124 -12.17 -0.46 -10.65
C ARG A 124 -10.81 -0.84 -10.12
N PRO A 125 -10.70 -1.87 -9.27
CA PRO A 125 -9.42 -2.39 -8.81
C PRO A 125 -8.53 -2.84 -9.97
N PRO A 126 -7.19 -2.74 -9.84
CA PRO A 126 -6.29 -3.23 -10.87
C PRO A 126 -6.35 -4.77 -10.96
N LYS A 127 -6.09 -5.32 -12.14
CA LYS A 127 -6.01 -6.78 -12.35
C LYS A 127 -4.90 -7.40 -11.48
N PHE A 128 -3.80 -6.68 -11.29
CA PHE A 128 -2.70 -7.05 -10.39
C PHE A 128 -3.02 -6.68 -8.94
N SER A 129 -3.99 -7.37 -8.33
CA SER A 129 -4.40 -7.13 -6.94
C SER A 129 -4.61 -8.44 -6.16
N ALA A 130 -4.60 -8.33 -4.83
CA ALA A 130 -4.80 -9.46 -3.92
C ALA A 130 -6.28 -9.83 -3.72
N ILE A 131 -7.21 -9.20 -4.45
CA ILE A 131 -8.65 -9.51 -4.38
C ILE A 131 -8.87 -10.96 -4.80
N LYS A 132 -9.68 -11.68 -4.03
CA LYS A 132 -10.07 -13.05 -4.37
C LYS A 132 -11.28 -13.05 -5.32
N ILE A 133 -11.12 -13.73 -6.46
CA ILE A 133 -12.16 -13.97 -7.45
C ILE A 133 -12.23 -15.48 -7.64
N GLN A 134 -13.40 -16.09 -7.39
CA GLN A 134 -13.60 -17.55 -7.53
C GLN A 134 -12.52 -18.38 -6.78
N GLY A 135 -12.11 -17.91 -5.58
CA GLY A 135 -11.16 -18.62 -4.73
C GLY A 135 -9.67 -18.36 -5.01
N LYS A 136 -9.31 -17.76 -6.15
CA LYS A 136 -7.94 -17.37 -6.53
C LYS A 136 -7.75 -15.86 -6.43
N ARG A 137 -6.52 -15.40 -6.27
CA ARG A 137 -6.21 -13.96 -6.26
C ARG A 137 -6.20 -13.40 -7.67
N ALA A 138 -6.64 -12.13 -7.86
CA ALA A 138 -6.74 -11.50 -9.17
C ALA A 138 -5.39 -11.46 -9.91
N PHE A 139 -4.28 -11.23 -9.20
CA PHE A 139 -2.93 -11.24 -9.80
C PHE A 139 -2.53 -12.61 -10.37
N GLU A 140 -3.06 -13.74 -9.86
CA GLU A 140 -2.78 -15.08 -10.41
C GLU A 140 -3.41 -15.26 -11.80
N TYR A 141 -4.58 -14.65 -12.00
CA TYR A 141 -5.22 -14.63 -13.31
C TYR A 141 -4.49 -13.67 -14.26
N ALA A 142 -4.12 -12.46 -13.81
CA ALA A 142 -3.39 -11.49 -14.61
C ALA A 142 -2.08 -12.05 -15.16
N ARG A 143 -1.33 -12.81 -14.34
CA ARG A 143 -0.09 -13.49 -14.76
C ARG A 143 -0.32 -14.66 -15.76
N SER A 144 -1.53 -15.17 -15.85
CA SER A 144 -1.88 -16.26 -16.78
C SER A 144 -2.66 -15.77 -18.02
N ASP A 145 -2.63 -14.45 -18.32
CA ASP A 145 -3.34 -13.78 -19.42
C ASP A 145 -4.84 -14.10 -19.50
N LYS A 146 -5.45 -14.44 -18.36
CA LYS A 146 -6.88 -14.67 -18.29
C LYS A 146 -7.62 -13.37 -18.01
N GLU A 147 -8.53 -13.01 -18.89
CA GLU A 147 -9.41 -11.88 -18.64
C GLU A 147 -10.33 -12.13 -17.45
N ILE A 148 -10.33 -11.18 -16.52
CA ILE A 148 -11.23 -11.17 -15.38
C ILE A 148 -11.94 -9.84 -15.32
N ALA A 149 -13.27 -9.88 -15.19
CA ALA A 149 -14.05 -8.70 -14.93
C ALA A 149 -13.88 -8.27 -13.47
N MET A 150 -13.14 -7.19 -13.24
CA MET A 150 -13.04 -6.56 -11.93
C MET A 150 -14.29 -5.71 -11.66
N LYS A 151 -15.02 -6.04 -10.59
CA LYS A 151 -16.19 -5.24 -10.18
C LYS A 151 -15.74 -3.91 -9.61
N GLU A 152 -16.38 -2.84 -10.04
CA GLU A 152 -16.22 -1.52 -9.44
C GLU A 152 -16.74 -1.50 -8.02
N ARG A 153 -16.16 -0.63 -7.22
CA ARG A 153 -16.58 -0.41 -5.84
C ARG A 153 -16.55 1.07 -5.51
N LEU A 154 -17.44 1.45 -4.62
CA LEU A 154 -17.46 2.80 -4.07
C LEU A 154 -16.27 2.98 -3.14
N VAL A 155 -15.50 4.05 -3.34
CA VAL A 155 -14.44 4.54 -2.45
C VAL A 155 -14.59 6.03 -2.26
N HIS A 156 -14.07 6.56 -1.17
CA HIS A 156 -14.13 7.98 -0.86
C HIS A 156 -12.72 8.58 -0.86
N ILE A 157 -12.53 9.65 -1.61
CA ILE A 157 -11.30 10.45 -1.64
C ILE A 157 -11.60 11.75 -0.89
N GLU A 158 -11.09 11.88 0.32
CA GLU A 158 -11.32 13.06 1.16
C GLU A 158 -10.47 14.24 0.69
N ASP A 159 -9.21 13.97 0.34
CA ASP A 159 -8.30 14.99 -0.18
C ASP A 159 -7.39 14.38 -1.25
N PHE A 160 -7.10 15.18 -2.26
CA PHE A 160 -6.17 14.83 -3.33
C PHE A 160 -5.42 16.09 -3.74
N LYS A 161 -4.13 16.17 -3.43
CA LYS A 161 -3.24 17.27 -3.79
C LYS A 161 -2.28 16.81 -4.87
N ILE A 162 -1.94 17.71 -5.77
CA ILE A 162 -0.91 17.50 -6.80
C ILE A 162 0.08 18.65 -6.81
N ASP A 163 1.31 18.34 -7.15
CA ASP A 163 2.38 19.30 -7.43
C ASP A 163 2.98 18.96 -8.79
N THR A 164 2.86 19.89 -9.72
CA THR A 164 3.20 19.76 -11.13
C THR A 164 4.55 20.38 -11.50
N SER A 165 5.32 20.83 -10.50
CA SER A 165 6.59 21.56 -10.69
C SER A 165 7.66 20.78 -11.48
N ASN A 166 7.55 19.43 -11.49
CA ASN A 166 8.46 18.52 -12.19
C ASN A 166 7.81 17.81 -13.40
N PHE A 167 6.80 18.47 -14.01
CA PHE A 167 6.10 17.89 -15.17
C PHE A 167 7.07 17.30 -16.22
N PRO A 168 6.83 16.10 -16.75
CA PRO A 168 5.61 15.28 -16.68
C PRO A 168 5.52 14.36 -15.44
N ILE A 169 6.44 14.45 -14.49
CA ILE A 169 6.33 13.80 -13.18
C ILE A 169 5.50 14.69 -12.27
N VAL A 170 4.43 14.16 -11.72
CA VAL A 170 3.52 14.85 -10.80
C VAL A 170 3.60 14.20 -9.43
N ASN A 171 3.96 15.01 -8.41
CA ASN A 171 3.87 14.57 -7.02
C ASN A 171 2.42 14.62 -6.55
N PHE A 172 2.04 13.73 -5.66
CA PHE A 172 0.70 13.74 -5.09
C PHE A 172 0.67 13.37 -3.61
N GLU A 173 -0.37 13.86 -2.92
CA GLU A 173 -0.83 13.41 -1.62
C GLU A 173 -2.32 13.07 -1.70
N VAL A 174 -2.70 11.89 -1.20
CA VAL A 174 -4.11 11.44 -1.23
C VAL A 174 -4.53 10.97 0.16
N LYS A 175 -5.65 11.50 0.67
CA LYS A 175 -6.35 10.97 1.83
C LYS A 175 -7.61 10.26 1.37
N CYS A 176 -7.76 8.98 1.73
CA CYS A 176 -8.83 8.14 1.18
C CYS A 176 -9.32 7.07 2.14
N SER A 177 -10.52 6.57 1.86
CA SER A 177 -11.15 5.46 2.58
C SER A 177 -10.42 4.14 2.35
N LYS A 178 -10.74 3.16 3.20
CA LYS A 178 -10.29 1.77 3.02
C LYS A 178 -10.62 1.25 1.62
N GLY A 179 -9.73 0.44 1.09
CA GLY A 179 -9.96 -0.27 -0.16
C GLY A 179 -9.69 0.55 -1.42
N THR A 180 -9.32 1.82 -1.30
CA THR A 180 -8.86 2.63 -2.43
C THR A 180 -7.54 2.08 -2.98
N TYR A 181 -7.45 1.91 -4.30
CA TYR A 181 -6.23 1.58 -5.03
C TYR A 181 -5.64 2.85 -5.63
N ILE A 182 -4.50 3.27 -5.12
CA ILE A 182 -3.83 4.48 -5.63
C ILE A 182 -3.35 4.27 -7.07
N ARG A 183 -2.93 3.07 -7.43
CA ARG A 183 -2.60 2.71 -8.82
C ARG A 183 -3.76 2.95 -9.78
N SER A 184 -4.98 2.54 -9.40
CA SER A 184 -6.17 2.81 -10.21
C SER A 184 -6.48 4.30 -10.28
N LEU A 185 -6.34 5.05 -9.16
CA LEU A 185 -6.55 6.49 -9.14
C LEU A 185 -5.61 7.21 -10.12
N VAL A 186 -4.33 6.84 -10.12
CA VAL A 186 -3.32 7.40 -11.05
C VAL A 186 -3.67 7.08 -12.51
N ASN A 187 -3.98 5.82 -12.81
CA ASN A 187 -4.38 5.41 -14.17
C ASN A 187 -5.65 6.15 -14.64
N ASP A 188 -6.64 6.30 -13.76
CA ASP A 188 -7.89 6.97 -14.08
C ASP A 188 -7.70 8.50 -14.19
N PHE A 189 -6.77 9.09 -13.44
CA PHE A 189 -6.35 10.48 -13.58
C PHE A 189 -5.74 10.73 -14.97
N GLY A 190 -4.84 9.86 -15.44
CA GLY A 190 -4.29 9.94 -16.80
C GLY A 190 -5.39 9.87 -17.86
N LYS A 191 -6.37 8.98 -17.70
CA LYS A 191 -7.54 8.87 -18.60
C LYS A 191 -8.41 10.12 -18.61
N ALA A 192 -8.64 10.73 -17.44
CA ALA A 192 -9.41 11.97 -17.33
C ALA A 192 -8.76 13.15 -18.09
N LEU A 193 -7.43 13.10 -18.24
CA LEU A 193 -6.67 14.05 -19.07
C LEU A 193 -6.66 13.69 -20.57
N GLY A 194 -7.35 12.61 -20.99
CA GLY A 194 -7.22 12.07 -22.36
C GLY A 194 -5.82 11.54 -22.67
N ASN A 195 -5.05 11.16 -21.64
CA ASN A 195 -3.65 10.76 -21.70
C ASN A 195 -3.44 9.45 -20.92
N GLY A 196 -2.20 9.03 -20.76
CA GLY A 196 -1.79 7.94 -19.89
C GLY A 196 -1.10 8.45 -18.62
N ALA A 197 -1.22 7.69 -17.53
CA ALA A 197 -0.41 7.87 -16.33
C ALA A 197 -0.08 6.52 -15.71
N CYS A 198 1.12 6.40 -15.15
CA CYS A 198 1.49 5.27 -14.31
C CYS A 198 2.12 5.78 -13.00
N MET A 199 1.89 5.04 -11.92
CA MET A 199 2.45 5.35 -10.62
C MET A 199 3.93 4.97 -10.58
N THR A 200 4.81 5.90 -10.21
CA THR A 200 6.26 5.69 -10.16
C THR A 200 6.79 5.51 -8.74
N SER A 201 6.09 6.02 -7.73
CA SER A 201 6.38 5.74 -6.34
C SER A 201 5.11 5.82 -5.49
N LEU A 202 5.12 5.11 -4.35
CA LEU A 202 4.04 5.16 -3.38
C LEU A 202 4.58 4.98 -1.97
N ARG A 203 4.14 5.83 -1.04
CA ARG A 203 4.43 5.72 0.37
C ARG A 203 3.16 5.91 1.18
N ARG A 204 2.79 4.97 2.02
CA ARG A 204 1.70 5.15 2.99
C ARG A 204 2.24 5.86 4.21
N THR A 205 1.81 7.09 4.45
CA THR A 205 2.28 7.92 5.56
C THR A 205 1.42 7.78 6.81
N LYS A 206 0.10 7.50 6.65
CA LYS A 206 -0.82 7.37 7.80
C LYS A 206 -1.85 6.24 7.61
N ILE A 207 -2.29 5.68 8.74
CA ILE A 207 -3.47 4.82 8.90
C ILE A 207 -4.21 5.35 10.12
N GLY A 208 -5.36 6.02 9.93
CA GLY A 208 -6.03 6.75 11.01
C GLY A 208 -5.06 7.69 11.74
N ASP A 209 -4.95 7.54 13.05
CA ASP A 209 -4.07 8.35 13.89
C ASP A 209 -2.60 7.88 13.89
N PHE A 210 -2.30 6.73 13.29
CA PHE A 210 -0.94 6.20 13.23
C PHE A 210 -0.16 6.85 12.10
N SER A 211 1.05 7.33 12.41
CA SER A 211 1.99 7.94 11.46
C SER A 211 3.22 7.07 11.25
N VAL A 212 3.75 7.08 10.03
CA VAL A 212 5.01 6.42 9.69
C VAL A 212 6.21 7.03 10.42
N GLU A 213 6.11 8.27 10.88
CA GLU A 213 7.14 8.92 11.68
C GLU A 213 7.39 8.24 13.03
N ASN A 214 6.39 7.51 13.53
CA ASN A 214 6.46 6.73 14.77
C ASN A 214 6.74 5.25 14.50
N ALA A 215 7.03 4.88 13.26
CA ALA A 215 7.26 3.50 12.87
C ALA A 215 8.73 3.10 13.09
N TYR A 216 8.91 1.85 13.46
CA TYR A 216 10.24 1.25 13.50
C TYR A 216 10.75 0.96 12.09
N ASP A 217 12.04 1.15 11.85
CA ASP A 217 12.72 0.39 10.83
C ASP A 217 12.59 -1.11 11.14
N LEU A 218 12.41 -1.92 10.12
CA LEU A 218 12.15 -3.34 10.28
C LEU A 218 13.32 -4.11 10.94
N MET A 219 14.57 -3.71 10.64
CA MET A 219 15.76 -4.33 11.22
C MET A 219 16.02 -3.85 12.65
N GLU A 220 15.73 -2.60 12.95
CA GLU A 220 15.76 -2.06 14.31
C GLU A 220 14.73 -2.76 15.20
N LEU A 221 13.51 -2.96 14.71
CA LEU A 221 12.50 -3.73 15.44
C LEU A 221 12.97 -5.16 15.70
N LYS A 222 13.53 -5.83 14.69
CA LYS A 222 14.11 -7.17 14.86
C LYS A 222 15.16 -7.20 15.97
N LYS A 223 16.08 -6.24 15.96
CA LYS A 223 17.14 -6.11 16.97
C LYS A 223 16.55 -5.92 18.36
N LYS A 224 15.59 -5.02 18.50
CA LYS A 224 14.91 -4.74 19.78
C LYS A 224 14.16 -5.98 20.31
N ILE A 225 13.50 -6.74 19.46
CA ILE A 225 12.85 -8.01 19.86
C ILE A 225 13.87 -9.01 20.41
N ILE A 226 15.07 -9.08 19.83
CA ILE A 226 16.13 -9.97 20.27
C ILE A 226 16.70 -9.47 21.63
N GLU A 227 16.97 -8.19 21.76
CA GLU A 227 17.56 -7.58 22.98
C GLU A 227 16.62 -7.68 24.19
N GLU A 228 15.31 -7.66 23.98
CA GLU A 228 14.31 -7.81 25.05
C GLU A 228 13.93 -9.28 25.32
N SER A 229 14.70 -10.25 24.80
CA SER A 229 14.45 -11.66 25.09
C SER A 229 14.66 -11.97 26.59
N PRO A 230 13.82 -12.85 27.18
CA PRO A 230 14.01 -13.30 28.55
C PRO A 230 15.36 -14.00 28.74
N GLU A 231 16.01 -13.78 29.90
CA GLU A 231 17.25 -14.48 30.23
C GLU A 231 17.05 -16.01 30.21
N GLY A 232 18.00 -16.74 29.63
CA GLY A 232 18.01 -18.20 29.60
C GLY A 232 17.38 -18.84 28.35
N ILE A 233 16.93 -18.04 27.35
CA ILE A 233 16.55 -18.55 26.04
C ILE A 233 17.75 -18.33 25.11
N GLU A 234 18.57 -19.39 24.93
CA GLU A 234 19.62 -19.37 23.90
C GLU A 234 18.97 -19.36 22.50
N GLY A 235 19.37 -18.38 21.69
CA GLY A 235 18.88 -18.15 20.33
C GLY A 235 19.42 -19.16 19.29
#